data_691092ad81839feba02688712e80bea2
#
_entry.id   691092ad81839feba02688712e80bea2
#
_cell.length_a   1.000
_cell.length_b   1.000
_cell.length_c   1.000
_cell.angle_alpha   90.00
_cell.angle_beta   90.00
_cell.angle_gamma   90.00
#
_symmetry.space_group_name_H-M   'P 1'
#
loop_
_entity.id
_entity.type
_entity.pdbx_description
1 polymer ?
#
loop_
_entity_poly.entity_id
_entity_poly.type
_entity_poly.pdbx_seq_one_letter_code
_entity_poly.pdbx_strand_id
1 'polypeptide(L)'
;MYIYRHAEKAINKLKSMFGAVLVTGSRQVGKTTMLKSVADHAKYVSLDDPLLLASAIEQSGTFFKDNPPPVFIDEIQYAPNLFPQIKMIIDRNNKKGQFYMSGSQQFHIMKNVSESLAGRLGLLTLLGLSMREKQSVEYIEPFLPTDKYFETREKSCKELSYDNVWNNIHRGSMPELYSNPDFDWQMYYGAYVKTYIERDVRELTQVADEVKFMRFMAVAASCTGQLLNLASLAKDVGISQPTADRWMSILVSSNIVYLLRPYSNNIKSRTVKTPKLYFLDTGLAAYLTRWNTPDVLKNGAMAGAFFETFVISEILKSYYNRGFLEAPLYFYRDKNMNEIDLLIEDNGILYPLEMKKHADPQKKDVAAFSLLDNIPSIKRGPGGVICLYDNLITLKDNDRVIPVRYL
;
A
#
# COMPACT_ATOMS: atom_id res chain seq x y z
N MET A 1 -3.62 -22.34 2.21
CA MET A 1 -3.72 -22.06 3.66
C MET A 1 -3.97 -20.58 3.88
N TYR A 2 -4.89 -20.17 4.81
CA TYR A 2 -5.12 -18.75 5.09
C TYR A 2 -3.94 -18.16 5.87
N ILE A 3 -3.43 -17.00 5.41
CA ILE A 3 -2.42 -16.24 6.13
C ILE A 3 -3.14 -15.12 6.89
N TYR A 4 -3.02 -15.14 8.22
CA TYR A 4 -3.64 -14.14 9.09
C TYR A 4 -3.20 -12.72 8.73
N ARG A 5 -4.17 -11.80 8.62
CA ARG A 5 -3.90 -10.42 8.26
C ARG A 5 -3.93 -9.52 9.49
N HIS A 6 -2.88 -8.74 9.68
CA HIS A 6 -2.82 -7.76 10.78
C HIS A 6 -3.97 -6.75 10.74
N ALA A 7 -4.44 -6.42 9.55
CA ALA A 7 -5.59 -5.54 9.31
C ALA A 7 -6.90 -6.04 9.93
N GLU A 8 -7.04 -7.33 10.26
CA GLU A 8 -8.24 -7.88 10.92
C GLU A 8 -8.53 -7.21 12.26
N LYS A 9 -7.47 -6.86 13.02
CA LYS A 9 -7.64 -6.13 14.29
C LYS A 9 -8.23 -4.74 14.06
N ALA A 10 -7.82 -4.05 13.01
CA ALA A 10 -8.38 -2.75 12.64
C ALA A 10 -9.84 -2.88 12.18
N ILE A 11 -10.18 -3.90 11.38
CA ILE A 11 -11.57 -4.16 10.96
C ILE A 11 -12.45 -4.44 12.17
N ASN A 12 -11.99 -5.25 13.12
CA ASN A 12 -12.73 -5.54 14.36
C ASN A 12 -13.03 -4.27 15.17
N LYS A 13 -12.12 -3.29 15.17
CA LYS A 13 -12.35 -1.99 15.75
C LYS A 13 -13.34 -1.16 14.92
N LEU A 14 -13.20 -1.12 13.60
CA LEU A 14 -14.09 -0.36 12.72
C LEU A 14 -15.53 -0.86 12.78
N LYS A 15 -15.76 -2.19 12.78
CA LYS A 15 -17.12 -2.76 12.88
C LYS A 15 -17.82 -2.46 14.21
N SER A 16 -17.09 -2.19 15.30
CA SER A 16 -17.68 -1.75 16.57
C SER A 16 -18.03 -0.25 16.58
N MET A 17 -17.43 0.54 15.69
CA MET A 17 -17.62 1.99 15.62
C MET A 17 -18.62 2.41 14.56
N PHE A 18 -18.65 1.73 13.41
CA PHE A 18 -19.42 2.13 12.23
C PHE A 18 -20.50 1.11 11.86
N GLY A 19 -21.58 1.58 11.21
CA GLY A 19 -22.64 0.71 10.68
C GLY A 19 -22.16 -0.09 9.47
N ALA A 20 -21.23 0.47 8.69
CA ALA A 20 -20.63 -0.17 7.54
C ALA A 20 -19.09 -0.13 7.60
N VAL A 21 -18.44 -1.13 7.03
CA VAL A 21 -16.98 -1.20 6.84
C VAL A 21 -16.70 -1.48 5.37
N LEU A 22 -15.80 -0.69 4.76
CA LEU A 22 -15.34 -0.87 3.39
C LEU A 22 -13.84 -1.14 3.38
N VAL A 23 -13.45 -2.25 2.76
CA VAL A 23 -12.05 -2.61 2.50
C VAL A 23 -11.72 -2.39 1.04
N THR A 24 -10.80 -1.48 0.77
CA THR A 24 -10.25 -1.21 -0.56
C THR A 24 -8.84 -1.79 -0.69
N GLY A 25 -8.29 -1.80 -1.89
CA GLY A 25 -6.92 -2.29 -2.16
C GLY A 25 -6.84 -2.94 -3.55
N SER A 26 -5.63 -3.17 -4.04
CA SER A 26 -5.41 -3.78 -5.35
C SER A 26 -6.07 -5.18 -5.46
N ARG A 27 -6.19 -5.69 -6.68
CA ARG A 27 -6.68 -7.05 -6.89
C ARG A 27 -5.76 -8.08 -6.25
N GLN A 28 -6.33 -9.21 -5.84
CA GLN A 28 -5.62 -10.38 -5.32
C GLN A 28 -4.82 -10.15 -4.01
N VAL A 29 -4.99 -9.01 -3.32
CA VAL A 29 -4.37 -8.78 -2.00
C VAL A 29 -5.11 -9.49 -0.84
N GLY A 30 -6.21 -10.20 -1.14
CA GLY A 30 -6.93 -11.02 -0.16
C GLY A 30 -8.06 -10.31 0.56
N LYS A 31 -8.66 -9.24 0.01
CA LYS A 31 -9.80 -8.50 0.61
C LYS A 31 -10.97 -9.41 0.96
N THR A 32 -11.48 -10.14 -0.04
CA THR A 32 -12.62 -11.05 0.12
C THR A 32 -12.34 -12.14 1.12
N THR A 33 -11.15 -12.76 1.06
CA THR A 33 -10.74 -13.83 1.97
C THR A 33 -10.68 -13.35 3.42
N MET A 34 -10.08 -12.18 3.65
CA MET A 34 -9.99 -11.56 4.97
C MET A 34 -11.37 -11.18 5.51
N LEU A 35 -12.24 -10.55 4.68
CA LEU A 35 -13.57 -10.17 5.12
C LEU A 35 -14.45 -11.38 5.42
N LYS A 36 -14.34 -12.49 4.68
CA LYS A 36 -15.01 -13.76 5.01
C LYS A 36 -14.57 -14.31 6.35
N SER A 37 -13.31 -14.13 6.75
CA SER A 37 -12.82 -14.55 8.07
C SER A 37 -13.36 -13.68 9.21
N VAL A 38 -13.44 -12.36 9.02
CA VAL A 38 -13.86 -11.40 10.07
C VAL A 38 -15.37 -11.26 10.18
N ALA A 39 -16.08 -11.48 9.08
CA ALA A 39 -17.53 -11.34 8.95
C ALA A 39 -18.22 -12.69 8.65
N ASP A 40 -17.76 -13.75 9.28
CA ASP A 40 -18.24 -15.13 9.10
C ASP A 40 -19.74 -15.32 9.40
N HIS A 41 -20.31 -14.44 10.23
CA HIS A 41 -21.72 -14.37 10.57
C HIS A 41 -22.59 -13.61 9.55
N ALA A 42 -21.96 -12.91 8.58
CA ALA A 42 -22.65 -12.10 7.59
C ALA A 42 -22.97 -12.93 6.32
N LYS A 43 -24.17 -12.70 5.75
CA LYS A 43 -24.51 -13.29 4.45
C LYS A 43 -23.57 -12.75 3.38
N TYR A 44 -22.84 -13.65 2.68
CA TYR A 44 -21.96 -13.27 1.58
C TYR A 44 -22.74 -13.10 0.27
N VAL A 45 -22.54 -11.98 -0.40
CA VAL A 45 -23.14 -11.63 -1.70
C VAL A 45 -22.03 -11.08 -2.60
N SER A 46 -21.79 -11.72 -3.75
CA SER A 46 -20.85 -11.22 -4.77
C SER A 46 -21.60 -10.57 -5.91
N LEU A 47 -21.23 -9.34 -6.25
CA LEU A 47 -21.76 -8.63 -7.42
C LEU A 47 -21.04 -9.03 -8.73
N ASP A 48 -20.12 -9.99 -8.68
CA ASP A 48 -19.66 -10.70 -9.87
C ASP A 48 -20.73 -11.68 -10.42
N ASP A 49 -21.74 -12.06 -9.61
CA ASP A 49 -22.89 -12.82 -10.05
C ASP A 49 -23.85 -11.91 -10.84
N PRO A 50 -24.10 -12.18 -12.14
CA PRO A 50 -24.92 -11.32 -12.98
C PRO A 50 -26.37 -11.16 -12.48
N LEU A 51 -26.94 -12.19 -11.85
CA LEU A 51 -28.32 -12.15 -11.33
C LEU A 51 -28.42 -11.29 -10.08
N LEU A 52 -27.43 -11.42 -9.17
CA LEU A 52 -27.34 -10.57 -7.98
C LEU A 52 -27.04 -9.13 -8.35
N LEU A 53 -26.18 -8.89 -9.34
CA LEU A 53 -25.89 -7.56 -9.85
C LEU A 53 -27.15 -6.91 -10.48
N ALA A 54 -27.88 -7.63 -11.33
CA ALA A 54 -29.12 -7.13 -11.92
C ALA A 54 -30.13 -6.74 -10.81
N SER A 55 -30.33 -7.62 -9.83
CA SER A 55 -31.19 -7.32 -8.67
C SER A 55 -30.74 -6.07 -7.90
N ALA A 56 -29.42 -5.94 -7.66
CA ALA A 56 -28.86 -4.78 -6.97
C ALA A 56 -29.08 -3.47 -7.73
N ILE A 57 -28.95 -3.48 -9.06
CA ILE A 57 -29.12 -2.30 -9.92
C ILE A 57 -30.61 -1.95 -10.11
N GLU A 58 -31.42 -2.90 -10.52
CA GLU A 58 -32.80 -2.67 -10.94
C GLU A 58 -33.77 -2.59 -9.75
N GLN A 59 -33.45 -3.30 -8.66
CA GLN A 59 -34.34 -3.45 -7.51
C GLN A 59 -33.66 -3.10 -6.18
N SER A 60 -32.82 -2.08 -6.16
CA SER A 60 -32.03 -1.71 -4.97
C SER A 60 -32.85 -1.50 -3.70
N GLY A 61 -34.10 -1.04 -3.83
CA GLY A 61 -35.03 -0.86 -2.71
C GLY A 61 -35.49 -2.16 -2.05
N THR A 62 -35.51 -3.28 -2.76
CA THR A 62 -35.91 -4.60 -2.26
C THR A 62 -34.74 -5.56 -2.06
N PHE A 63 -33.58 -5.26 -2.64
CA PHE A 63 -32.36 -6.08 -2.57
C PHE A 63 -32.04 -6.54 -1.13
N PHE A 64 -32.18 -5.65 -0.15
CA PHE A 64 -31.92 -5.96 1.26
C PHE A 64 -33.04 -6.72 1.98
N LYS A 65 -34.19 -6.98 1.34
CA LYS A 65 -35.17 -7.92 1.86
C LYS A 65 -34.68 -9.36 1.71
N ASP A 66 -34.05 -9.64 0.57
CA ASP A 66 -33.48 -10.96 0.27
C ASP A 66 -32.07 -11.12 0.87
N ASN A 67 -31.39 -10.01 1.09
CA ASN A 67 -30.04 -9.95 1.63
C ASN A 67 -29.98 -9.07 2.90
N PRO A 68 -30.65 -9.48 3.99
CA PRO A 68 -30.74 -8.66 5.21
C PRO A 68 -29.36 -8.56 5.90
N PRO A 69 -29.08 -7.41 6.57
CA PRO A 69 -27.87 -7.28 7.36
C PRO A 69 -27.91 -8.19 8.62
N PRO A 70 -26.76 -8.72 9.08
CA PRO A 70 -25.43 -8.41 8.59
C PRO A 70 -25.12 -9.06 7.24
N VAL A 71 -24.57 -8.26 6.30
CA VAL A 71 -24.29 -8.72 4.93
C VAL A 71 -22.89 -8.27 4.48
N PHE A 72 -22.19 -9.16 3.79
CA PHE A 72 -20.92 -8.83 3.12
C PHE A 72 -21.15 -8.77 1.59
N ILE A 73 -21.02 -7.58 1.03
CA ILE A 73 -21.18 -7.29 -0.41
C ILE A 73 -19.80 -7.15 -1.02
N ASP A 74 -19.44 -8.09 -1.87
CA ASP A 74 -18.17 -8.10 -2.59
C ASP A 74 -18.31 -7.36 -3.92
N GLU A 75 -17.29 -6.62 -4.33
CA GLU A 75 -17.21 -5.78 -5.54
C GLU A 75 -18.33 -4.71 -5.60
N ILE A 76 -18.55 -3.99 -4.48
CA ILE A 76 -19.62 -2.99 -4.33
C ILE A 76 -19.60 -1.88 -5.39
N GLN A 77 -18.47 -1.63 -6.06
CA GLN A 77 -18.35 -0.61 -7.11
C GLN A 77 -19.29 -0.86 -8.29
N TYR A 78 -19.76 -2.09 -8.50
CA TYR A 78 -20.70 -2.41 -9.58
C TYR A 78 -22.15 -1.97 -9.31
N ALA A 79 -22.50 -1.73 -8.04
CA ALA A 79 -23.85 -1.27 -7.68
C ALA A 79 -23.81 -0.07 -6.71
N PRO A 80 -23.33 1.10 -7.13
CA PRO A 80 -23.22 2.29 -6.27
C PRO A 80 -24.59 2.80 -5.79
N ASN A 81 -25.67 2.47 -6.47
CA ASN A 81 -27.06 2.76 -6.07
C ASN A 81 -27.50 2.03 -4.78
N LEU A 82 -26.73 1.07 -4.26
CA LEU A 82 -26.94 0.47 -2.95
C LEU A 82 -26.55 1.41 -1.79
N PHE A 83 -25.61 2.35 -1.96
CA PHE A 83 -25.15 3.22 -0.87
C PHE A 83 -26.27 4.02 -0.19
N PRO A 84 -27.22 4.66 -0.91
CA PRO A 84 -28.36 5.33 -0.28
C PRO A 84 -29.23 4.39 0.53
N GLN A 85 -29.44 3.14 0.09
CA GLN A 85 -30.22 2.14 0.80
C GLN A 85 -29.51 1.69 2.09
N ILE A 86 -28.20 1.44 2.00
CA ILE A 86 -27.34 1.11 3.16
C ILE A 86 -27.44 2.22 4.21
N LYS A 87 -27.34 3.50 3.78
CA LYS A 87 -27.52 4.66 4.68
C LYS A 87 -28.86 4.61 5.41
N MET A 88 -29.95 4.44 4.66
CA MET A 88 -31.30 4.40 5.24
C MET A 88 -31.45 3.29 6.28
N ILE A 89 -30.90 2.10 6.02
CA ILE A 89 -30.98 0.96 6.94
C ILE A 89 -30.14 1.24 8.21
N ILE A 90 -28.93 1.79 8.08
CA ILE A 90 -28.07 2.15 9.23
C ILE A 90 -28.78 3.21 10.08
N ASP A 91 -29.33 4.26 9.47
CA ASP A 91 -29.99 5.36 10.19
C ASP A 91 -31.25 4.88 10.94
N ARG A 92 -32.00 3.93 10.36
CA ARG A 92 -33.18 3.36 10.98
C ARG A 92 -32.83 2.46 12.17
N ASN A 93 -31.83 1.61 12.02
CA ASN A 93 -31.54 0.56 13.01
C ASN A 93 -30.50 1.00 14.06
N ASN A 94 -29.68 2.02 13.77
CA ASN A 94 -28.59 2.51 14.59
C ASN A 94 -27.65 1.40 15.13
N LYS A 95 -27.53 0.29 14.39
CA LYS A 95 -26.67 -0.86 14.73
C LYS A 95 -25.32 -0.74 14.04
N LYS A 96 -24.25 -1.20 14.71
CA LYS A 96 -22.88 -1.26 14.17
C LYS A 96 -22.62 -2.61 13.51
N GLY A 97 -21.64 -2.66 12.59
CA GLY A 97 -21.20 -3.92 11.95
C GLY A 97 -22.30 -4.58 11.11
N GLN A 98 -23.15 -3.79 10.45
CA GLN A 98 -24.25 -4.30 9.63
C GLN A 98 -23.85 -4.62 8.21
N PHE A 99 -22.91 -3.86 7.67
CA PHE A 99 -22.47 -3.97 6.27
C PHE A 99 -20.97 -4.10 6.19
N TYR A 100 -20.53 -5.14 5.48
CA TYR A 100 -19.14 -5.32 5.09
C TYR A 100 -19.08 -5.20 3.58
N MET A 101 -18.11 -4.47 3.07
CA MET A 101 -17.99 -4.21 1.64
C MET A 101 -16.55 -4.32 1.21
N SER A 102 -16.31 -4.83 0.01
CA SER A 102 -15.00 -4.82 -0.64
C SER A 102 -15.09 -4.21 -2.03
N GLY A 103 -13.97 -3.67 -2.48
CA GLY A 103 -13.84 -3.18 -3.84
C GLY A 103 -12.40 -2.87 -4.23
N SER A 104 -12.10 -3.04 -5.51
CA SER A 104 -10.76 -2.81 -6.06
C SER A 104 -10.56 -1.41 -6.63
N GLN A 105 -11.64 -0.70 -6.97
CA GLN A 105 -11.62 0.62 -7.62
C GLN A 105 -11.92 1.74 -6.61
N GLN A 106 -10.92 2.12 -5.82
CA GLN A 106 -11.10 3.09 -4.73
C GLN A 106 -11.70 4.42 -5.21
N PHE A 107 -11.29 4.95 -6.36
CA PHE A 107 -11.76 6.25 -6.86
C PHE A 107 -13.27 6.27 -7.13
N HIS A 108 -13.80 5.25 -7.83
CA HIS A 108 -15.24 5.17 -8.12
C HIS A 108 -16.08 4.98 -6.86
N ILE A 109 -15.58 4.19 -5.93
CA ILE A 109 -16.28 3.94 -4.66
C ILE A 109 -16.31 5.23 -3.84
N MET A 110 -15.19 5.92 -3.67
CA MET A 110 -15.08 7.09 -2.80
C MET A 110 -15.97 8.27 -3.24
N LYS A 111 -16.15 8.47 -4.55
CA LYS A 111 -17.06 9.50 -5.07
C LYS A 111 -18.50 9.28 -4.57
N ASN A 112 -18.99 8.06 -4.65
CA ASN A 112 -20.37 7.72 -4.26
C ASN A 112 -20.56 7.59 -2.75
N VAL A 113 -19.53 7.12 -2.05
CA VAL A 113 -19.51 6.95 -0.59
C VAL A 113 -19.52 8.27 0.15
N SER A 114 -18.74 9.26 -0.30
CA SER A 114 -18.65 10.57 0.36
C SER A 114 -20.01 11.29 0.43
N GLU A 115 -20.85 11.09 -0.57
CA GLU A 115 -22.20 11.69 -0.61
C GLU A 115 -23.21 10.94 0.28
N SER A 116 -23.08 9.61 0.40
CA SER A 116 -24.13 8.78 1.01
C SER A 116 -23.81 8.31 2.43
N LEU A 117 -22.54 7.92 2.73
CA LEU A 117 -22.19 7.22 3.97
C LEU A 117 -21.26 8.01 4.91
N ALA A 118 -21.17 9.34 4.74
CA ALA A 118 -20.37 10.19 5.64
C ALA A 118 -20.74 9.96 7.11
N GLY A 119 -19.74 9.69 7.96
CA GLY A 119 -19.91 9.41 9.40
C GLY A 119 -20.46 8.02 9.75
N ARG A 120 -20.79 7.17 8.76
CA ARG A 120 -21.37 5.84 8.95
C ARG A 120 -20.46 4.70 8.51
N LEU A 121 -19.37 5.04 7.81
CA LEU A 121 -18.48 4.10 7.15
C LEU A 121 -17.09 4.14 7.77
N GLY A 122 -16.61 2.97 8.20
CA GLY A 122 -15.20 2.73 8.46
C GLY A 122 -14.47 2.32 7.18
N LEU A 123 -13.35 2.95 6.87
CA LEU A 123 -12.54 2.68 5.69
C LEU A 123 -11.23 2.01 6.08
N LEU A 124 -10.81 1.02 5.29
CA LEU A 124 -9.50 0.39 5.42
C LEU A 124 -8.92 0.10 4.03
N THR A 125 -7.67 0.44 3.82
CA THR A 125 -6.92 0.06 2.62
C THR A 125 -6.05 -1.15 2.95
N LEU A 126 -6.27 -2.27 2.24
CA LEU A 126 -5.50 -3.49 2.38
C LEU A 126 -4.43 -3.55 1.29
N LEU A 127 -3.17 -3.64 1.69
CA LEU A 127 -2.03 -3.89 0.81
C LEU A 127 -1.68 -5.38 0.76
N GLY A 128 -0.67 -5.75 -0.03
CA GLY A 128 -0.12 -7.10 -0.02
C GLY A 128 0.39 -7.53 1.36
N LEU A 129 0.83 -8.77 1.50
CA LEU A 129 1.37 -9.28 2.76
C LEU A 129 2.61 -8.50 3.20
N SER A 130 2.64 -8.11 4.48
CA SER A 130 3.88 -7.64 5.11
C SER A 130 4.81 -8.81 5.44
N MET A 131 6.09 -8.53 5.65
CA MET A 131 7.05 -9.54 6.12
C MET A 131 6.60 -10.18 7.43
N ARG A 132 6.03 -9.38 8.35
CA ARG A 132 5.50 -9.87 9.62
C ARG A 132 4.39 -10.89 9.41
N GLU A 133 3.45 -10.63 8.50
CA GLU A 133 2.36 -11.56 8.16
C GLU A 133 2.90 -12.83 7.51
N LYS A 134 3.85 -12.72 6.57
CA LYS A 134 4.52 -13.88 5.93
C LYS A 134 5.25 -14.76 6.96
N GLN A 135 5.81 -14.17 7.98
CA GLN A 135 6.51 -14.86 9.07
C GLN A 135 5.60 -15.29 10.21
N SER A 136 4.29 -15.02 10.14
CA SER A 136 3.33 -15.25 11.22
C SER A 136 3.75 -14.59 12.55
N VAL A 137 4.24 -13.36 12.48
CA VAL A 137 4.60 -12.53 13.62
C VAL A 137 3.41 -11.67 14.01
N GLU A 138 2.93 -11.75 15.25
CA GLU A 138 1.72 -11.03 15.68
C GLU A 138 1.95 -9.55 16.06
N TYR A 139 3.14 -9.02 15.85
CA TYR A 139 3.46 -7.63 16.17
C TYR A 139 2.84 -6.65 15.16
N ILE A 140 1.93 -5.79 15.62
CA ILE A 140 1.10 -4.92 14.77
C ILE A 140 1.41 -3.43 14.87
N GLU A 141 2.29 -3.00 15.78
CA GLU A 141 2.58 -1.57 15.92
C GLU A 141 3.26 -1.02 14.66
N PRO A 142 2.88 0.19 14.21
CA PRO A 142 3.53 0.85 13.09
C PRO A 142 5.02 1.03 13.35
N PHE A 143 5.81 0.97 12.29
CA PHE A 143 7.24 1.21 12.41
C PHE A 143 7.52 2.66 12.82
N LEU A 144 8.30 2.83 13.89
CA LEU A 144 8.84 4.11 14.33
C LEU A 144 10.23 3.88 14.95
N PRO A 145 11.30 4.60 14.55
CA PRO A 145 12.67 4.29 14.99
C PRO A 145 12.95 4.79 16.41
N THR A 146 12.20 4.30 17.40
CA THR A 146 12.33 4.64 18.81
C THR A 146 12.81 3.43 19.62
N ASP A 147 13.47 3.69 20.76
CA ASP A 147 13.95 2.64 21.66
C ASP A 147 12.81 1.72 22.10
N LYS A 148 11.67 2.33 22.48
CA LYS A 148 10.46 1.58 22.87
C LYS A 148 10.00 0.62 21.76
N TYR A 149 10.04 1.08 20.50
CA TYR A 149 9.68 0.22 19.37
C TYR A 149 10.66 -0.94 19.23
N PHE A 150 11.97 -0.67 19.26
CA PHE A 150 12.99 -1.68 19.10
C PHE A 150 12.97 -2.71 20.23
N GLU A 151 12.84 -2.29 21.49
CA GLU A 151 12.76 -3.18 22.66
C GLU A 151 11.54 -4.13 22.58
N THR A 152 10.39 -3.62 22.12
CA THR A 152 9.20 -4.44 21.97
C THR A 152 9.26 -5.34 20.74
N ARG A 153 9.80 -4.84 19.64
CA ARG A 153 9.91 -5.58 18.36
C ARG A 153 10.95 -6.69 18.44
N GLU A 154 12.05 -6.50 19.16
CA GLU A 154 13.12 -7.50 19.35
C GLU A 154 12.57 -8.84 19.82
N LYS A 155 11.62 -8.82 20.76
CA LYS A 155 10.99 -10.04 21.32
C LYS A 155 10.24 -10.89 20.29
N SER A 156 9.89 -10.29 19.15
CA SER A 156 9.13 -10.93 18.07
C SER A 156 9.90 -10.97 16.74
N CYS A 157 11.13 -10.42 16.70
CA CYS A 157 11.96 -10.48 15.51
C CYS A 157 12.32 -11.93 15.17
N LYS A 158 12.22 -12.25 13.89
CA LYS A 158 12.77 -13.49 13.34
C LYS A 158 14.02 -13.15 12.53
N GLU A 159 15.00 -14.05 12.59
CA GLU A 159 16.18 -13.92 11.76
C GLU A 159 15.82 -13.89 10.29
N LEU A 160 16.51 -13.06 9.54
CA LEU A 160 16.28 -12.84 8.12
C LEU A 160 17.62 -12.75 7.40
N SER A 161 18.02 -13.81 6.72
CA SER A 161 19.26 -13.83 5.97
C SER A 161 19.22 -12.85 4.79
N TYR A 162 20.39 -12.43 4.34
CA TYR A 162 20.56 -11.58 3.16
C TYR A 162 19.79 -12.11 1.94
N ASP A 163 19.91 -13.39 1.63
CA ASP A 163 19.23 -14.01 0.49
C ASP A 163 17.71 -14.05 0.69
N ASN A 164 17.23 -14.26 1.92
CA ASN A 164 15.81 -14.22 2.21
C ASN A 164 15.20 -12.84 2.00
N VAL A 165 15.93 -11.76 2.28
CA VAL A 165 15.47 -10.40 1.95
C VAL A 165 15.29 -10.24 0.45
N TRP A 166 16.28 -10.61 -0.35
CA TRP A 166 16.21 -10.50 -1.81
C TRP A 166 15.18 -11.43 -2.44
N ASN A 167 14.99 -12.62 -1.89
CA ASN A 167 13.90 -13.51 -2.28
C ASN A 167 12.53 -12.87 -2.01
N ASN A 168 12.34 -12.21 -0.85
CA ASN A 168 11.10 -11.50 -0.55
C ASN A 168 10.88 -10.29 -1.47
N ILE A 169 11.94 -9.51 -1.75
CA ILE A 169 11.87 -8.37 -2.68
C ILE A 169 11.45 -8.86 -4.08
N HIS A 170 12.07 -9.92 -4.59
CA HIS A 170 11.79 -10.45 -5.91
C HIS A 170 10.40 -11.12 -5.98
N ARG A 171 10.03 -11.94 -4.98
CA ARG A 171 8.75 -12.65 -4.96
C ARG A 171 7.55 -11.70 -4.78
N GLY A 172 7.75 -10.54 -4.15
CA GLY A 172 6.70 -9.56 -3.90
C GLY A 172 5.89 -9.86 -2.65
N SER A 173 4.63 -9.43 -2.65
CA SER A 173 3.76 -9.45 -1.47
C SER A 173 2.36 -10.03 -1.71
N MET A 174 2.11 -10.62 -2.89
CA MET A 174 0.82 -11.19 -3.24
C MET A 174 0.55 -12.48 -2.45
N PRO A 175 -0.59 -12.58 -1.72
CA PRO A 175 -0.87 -13.72 -0.83
C PRO A 175 -0.80 -15.10 -1.49
N GLU A 176 -1.27 -15.22 -2.73
CA GLU A 176 -1.30 -16.48 -3.45
C GLU A 176 0.08 -17.11 -3.62
N LEU A 177 1.11 -16.28 -3.84
CA LEU A 177 2.49 -16.72 -3.96
C LEU A 177 3.06 -17.33 -2.67
N TYR A 178 2.43 -17.06 -1.51
CA TYR A 178 2.86 -17.56 -0.20
C TYR A 178 1.94 -18.66 0.34
N SER A 179 0.67 -18.66 -0.04
CA SER A 179 -0.27 -19.73 0.30
C SER A 179 -0.02 -21.00 -0.51
N ASN A 180 0.53 -20.85 -1.70
CA ASN A 180 0.93 -21.93 -2.61
C ASN A 180 2.40 -21.74 -3.05
N PRO A 181 3.37 -22.38 -2.38
CA PRO A 181 4.80 -22.23 -2.67
C PRO A 181 5.21 -22.67 -4.09
N ASP A 182 4.48 -23.60 -4.68
CA ASP A 182 4.74 -24.16 -6.01
C ASP A 182 4.26 -23.23 -7.15
N PHE A 183 3.62 -22.13 -6.81
CA PHE A 183 3.14 -21.17 -7.81
C PHE A 183 4.32 -20.54 -8.57
N ASP A 184 4.32 -20.69 -9.88
CA ASP A 184 5.33 -20.08 -10.76
C ASP A 184 5.15 -18.56 -10.75
N TRP A 185 6.19 -17.86 -10.31
CA TRP A 185 6.21 -16.42 -10.15
C TRP A 185 5.97 -15.66 -11.47
N GLN A 186 6.59 -16.13 -12.56
CA GLN A 186 6.49 -15.47 -13.87
C GLN A 186 5.11 -15.67 -14.48
N MET A 187 4.56 -16.87 -14.38
CA MET A 187 3.20 -17.16 -14.84
C MET A 187 2.16 -16.39 -14.04
N TYR A 188 2.36 -16.29 -12.72
CA TYR A 188 1.45 -15.56 -11.85
C TYR A 188 1.38 -14.05 -12.22
N TYR A 189 2.52 -13.34 -12.27
CA TYR A 189 2.50 -11.92 -12.61
C TYR A 189 2.11 -11.68 -14.07
N GLY A 190 2.44 -12.60 -14.99
CA GLY A 190 1.97 -12.52 -16.36
C GLY A 190 0.44 -12.55 -16.46
N ALA A 191 -0.20 -13.49 -15.78
CA ALA A 191 -1.66 -13.58 -15.71
C ALA A 191 -2.27 -12.35 -14.96
N TYR A 192 -1.66 -11.94 -13.84
CA TYR A 192 -2.10 -10.79 -13.08
C TYR A 192 -2.13 -9.51 -13.94
N VAL A 193 -1.03 -9.21 -14.63
CA VAL A 193 -0.92 -8.01 -15.46
C VAL A 193 -1.93 -8.04 -16.59
N LYS A 194 -2.07 -9.19 -17.28
CA LYS A 194 -3.02 -9.35 -18.37
C LYS A 194 -4.46 -9.13 -17.91
N THR A 195 -4.87 -9.80 -16.84
CA THR A 195 -6.25 -9.70 -16.33
C THR A 195 -6.56 -8.33 -15.70
N TYR A 196 -5.57 -7.70 -15.04
CA TYR A 196 -5.71 -6.34 -14.52
C TYR A 196 -5.95 -5.33 -15.63
N ILE A 197 -5.16 -5.40 -16.70
CA ILE A 197 -5.30 -4.49 -17.83
C ILE A 197 -6.63 -4.70 -18.55
N GLU A 198 -6.99 -5.94 -18.83
CA GLU A 198 -8.21 -6.26 -19.56
C GLU A 198 -9.47 -5.81 -18.82
N ARG A 199 -9.49 -5.87 -17.50
CA ARG A 199 -10.68 -5.54 -16.71
C ARG A 199 -10.69 -4.11 -16.17
N ASP A 200 -9.68 -3.76 -15.37
CA ASP A 200 -9.72 -2.48 -14.64
C ASP A 200 -9.36 -1.28 -15.52
N VAL A 201 -8.38 -1.45 -16.40
CA VAL A 201 -7.92 -0.34 -17.23
C VAL A 201 -8.91 -0.03 -18.36
N ARG A 202 -9.50 -1.03 -18.99
CA ARG A 202 -10.55 -0.83 -20.00
C ARG A 202 -11.77 -0.13 -19.41
N GLU A 203 -12.25 -0.58 -18.24
CA GLU A 203 -13.40 0.04 -17.57
C GLU A 203 -13.14 1.50 -17.18
N LEU A 204 -11.92 1.82 -16.72
CA LEU A 204 -11.59 3.15 -16.21
C LEU A 204 -11.24 4.19 -17.28
N THR A 205 -10.74 3.77 -18.44
CA THR A 205 -10.11 4.72 -19.37
C THR A 205 -10.59 4.66 -20.81
N GLN A 206 -11.37 3.64 -21.20
CA GLN A 206 -11.59 3.37 -22.63
C GLN A 206 -10.26 3.32 -23.40
N VAL A 207 -9.21 2.72 -22.78
CA VAL A 207 -7.87 2.64 -23.40
C VAL A 207 -7.97 1.82 -24.68
N ALA A 208 -7.89 2.50 -25.81
CA ALA A 208 -7.82 1.87 -27.12
C ALA A 208 -6.46 1.19 -27.36
N ASP A 209 -5.43 1.50 -26.55
CA ASP A 209 -4.06 1.02 -26.76
C ASP A 209 -3.48 0.36 -25.50
N GLU A 210 -3.83 -0.92 -25.32
CA GLU A 210 -3.35 -1.76 -24.23
C GLU A 210 -1.82 -1.94 -24.27
N VAL A 211 -1.24 -1.97 -25.47
CA VAL A 211 0.20 -2.16 -25.64
C VAL A 211 0.96 -0.96 -25.08
N LYS A 212 0.48 0.26 -25.34
CA LYS A 212 1.07 1.47 -24.75
C LYS A 212 0.87 1.53 -23.24
N PHE A 213 -0.28 1.08 -22.72
CA PHE A 213 -0.47 1.04 -21.27
C PHE A 213 0.48 0.03 -20.59
N MET A 214 0.69 -1.14 -21.18
CA MET A 214 1.69 -2.10 -20.72
C MET A 214 3.09 -1.49 -20.70
N ARG A 215 3.46 -0.81 -21.77
CA ARG A 215 4.74 -0.09 -21.87
C ARG A 215 4.83 1.00 -20.79
N PHE A 216 3.75 1.76 -20.55
CA PHE A 216 3.69 2.76 -19.50
C PHE A 216 3.93 2.15 -18.10
N MET A 217 3.29 1.03 -17.78
CA MET A 217 3.52 0.32 -16.52
C MET A 217 4.98 -0.12 -16.36
N ALA A 218 5.59 -0.66 -17.43
CA ALA A 218 6.99 -1.10 -17.39
C ALA A 218 7.96 0.08 -17.21
N VAL A 219 7.74 1.19 -17.92
CA VAL A 219 8.54 2.42 -17.78
C VAL A 219 8.33 3.03 -16.37
N ALA A 220 7.10 3.08 -15.87
CA ALA A 220 6.83 3.54 -14.51
C ALA A 220 7.51 2.65 -13.46
N ALA A 221 7.52 1.32 -13.65
CA ALA A 221 8.21 0.38 -12.74
C ALA A 221 9.73 0.60 -12.72
N SER A 222 10.33 0.96 -13.86
CA SER A 222 11.76 1.30 -13.94
C SER A 222 12.12 2.60 -13.22
N CYS A 223 11.11 3.44 -12.89
CA CYS A 223 11.27 4.69 -12.14
C CYS A 223 10.94 4.55 -10.64
N THR A 224 10.73 3.32 -10.12
CA THR A 224 10.50 3.14 -8.68
C THR A 224 11.66 3.69 -7.85
N GLY A 225 11.36 4.38 -6.75
CA GLY A 225 12.35 5.07 -5.92
C GLY A 225 12.83 6.42 -6.49
N GLN A 226 12.28 6.90 -7.61
CA GLN A 226 12.71 8.14 -8.26
C GLN A 226 11.64 9.23 -8.21
N LEU A 227 12.07 10.49 -8.37
CA LEU A 227 11.14 11.60 -8.57
C LEU A 227 10.30 11.40 -9.84
N LEU A 228 8.99 11.54 -9.70
CA LEU A 228 8.05 11.35 -10.79
C LEU A 228 8.21 12.44 -11.86
N ASN A 229 8.58 12.05 -13.08
CA ASN A 229 8.60 12.94 -14.24
C ASN A 229 7.63 12.46 -15.31
N LEU A 230 6.39 12.94 -15.24
CA LEU A 230 5.32 12.56 -16.18
C LEU A 230 5.63 12.92 -17.64
N ALA A 231 6.36 14.01 -17.88
CA ALA A 231 6.72 14.41 -19.26
C ALA A 231 7.74 13.41 -19.86
N SER A 232 8.72 12.96 -19.08
CA SER A 232 9.66 11.92 -19.52
C SER A 232 8.94 10.60 -19.77
N LEU A 233 8.10 10.15 -18.82
CA LEU A 233 7.30 8.93 -18.98
C LEU A 233 6.44 8.95 -20.24
N ALA A 234 5.77 10.09 -20.49
CA ALA A 234 4.93 10.27 -21.68
C ALA A 234 5.75 10.14 -22.98
N LYS A 235 6.92 10.78 -23.01
CA LYS A 235 7.85 10.73 -24.17
C LYS A 235 8.34 9.31 -24.43
N ASP A 236 8.78 8.58 -23.37
CA ASP A 236 9.35 7.24 -23.49
C ASP A 236 8.32 6.20 -23.97
N VAL A 237 7.05 6.42 -23.65
CA VAL A 237 5.93 5.57 -24.07
C VAL A 237 5.34 5.97 -25.43
N GLY A 238 5.52 7.22 -25.84
CA GLY A 238 4.91 7.77 -27.05
C GLY A 238 3.42 8.12 -26.86
N ILE A 239 3.08 8.77 -25.73
CA ILE A 239 1.73 9.24 -25.37
C ILE A 239 1.77 10.73 -24.99
N SER A 240 0.60 11.38 -24.89
CA SER A 240 0.51 12.73 -24.39
C SER A 240 0.71 12.80 -22.86
N GLN A 241 1.22 13.92 -22.35
CA GLN A 241 1.36 14.12 -20.90
C GLN A 241 0.03 14.04 -20.15
N PRO A 242 -1.11 14.59 -20.62
CA PRO A 242 -2.42 14.37 -20.00
C PRO A 242 -2.82 12.88 -19.94
N THR A 243 -2.44 12.08 -20.94
CA THR A 243 -2.68 10.63 -20.92
C THR A 243 -1.83 9.96 -19.85
N ALA A 244 -0.54 10.33 -19.75
CA ALA A 244 0.33 9.80 -18.70
C ALA A 244 -0.15 10.15 -17.29
N ASP A 245 -0.64 11.38 -17.08
CA ASP A 245 -1.22 11.81 -15.79
C ASP A 245 -2.46 11.00 -15.43
N ARG A 246 -3.39 10.82 -16.38
CA ARG A 246 -4.57 9.97 -16.18
C ARG A 246 -4.19 8.51 -15.86
N TRP A 247 -3.24 7.93 -16.58
CA TRP A 247 -2.80 6.57 -16.37
C TRP A 247 -2.08 6.40 -15.03
N MET A 248 -1.26 7.38 -14.64
CA MET A 248 -0.64 7.39 -13.30
C MET A 248 -1.70 7.46 -12.20
N SER A 249 -2.72 8.30 -12.36
CA SER A 249 -3.84 8.40 -11.41
C SER A 249 -4.57 7.07 -11.24
N ILE A 250 -4.68 6.25 -12.30
CA ILE A 250 -5.25 4.90 -12.22
C ILE A 250 -4.35 3.98 -11.40
N LEU A 251 -3.04 3.96 -11.67
CA LEU A 251 -2.10 3.12 -10.90
C LEU A 251 -2.11 3.48 -9.41
N VAL A 252 -2.21 4.75 -9.09
CA VAL A 252 -2.31 5.24 -7.70
C VAL A 252 -3.64 4.81 -7.06
N SER A 253 -4.76 5.07 -7.73
CA SER A 253 -6.10 4.75 -7.19
C SER A 253 -6.38 3.25 -7.10
N SER A 254 -5.68 2.44 -7.89
CA SER A 254 -5.72 0.98 -7.81
C SER A 254 -4.72 0.38 -6.79
N ASN A 255 -4.00 1.22 -6.04
CA ASN A 255 -2.96 0.79 -5.10
C ASN A 255 -1.86 -0.09 -5.73
N ILE A 256 -1.50 0.20 -6.98
CA ILE A 256 -0.32 -0.38 -7.66
C ILE A 256 0.91 0.46 -7.34
N VAL A 257 0.73 1.79 -7.33
CA VAL A 257 1.77 2.79 -7.09
C VAL A 257 1.41 3.66 -5.89
N TYR A 258 2.41 3.99 -5.10
CA TYR A 258 2.36 5.01 -4.06
C TYR A 258 3.22 6.20 -4.44
N LEU A 259 2.71 7.41 -4.22
CA LEU A 259 3.43 8.65 -4.42
C LEU A 259 3.84 9.24 -3.07
N LEU A 260 5.10 9.07 -2.69
CA LEU A 260 5.66 9.65 -1.47
C LEU A 260 5.91 11.15 -1.70
N ARG A 261 5.26 11.98 -0.90
CA ARG A 261 5.33 13.44 -1.03
C ARG A 261 6.55 14.02 -0.31
N PRO A 262 7.11 15.13 -0.77
CA PRO A 262 8.17 15.82 -0.04
C PRO A 262 7.63 16.48 1.22
N TYR A 263 8.43 16.46 2.28
CA TYR A 263 8.13 17.21 3.49
C TYR A 263 8.30 18.71 3.26
N SER A 264 7.39 19.50 3.80
CA SER A 264 7.47 20.96 3.87
C SER A 264 6.63 21.46 5.04
N ASN A 265 7.08 22.46 5.78
CA ASN A 265 6.27 23.11 6.82
C ASN A 265 5.02 23.78 6.23
N ASN A 266 5.06 24.17 4.97
CA ASN A 266 3.91 24.72 4.28
C ASN A 266 3.14 23.57 3.58
N ILE A 267 1.92 23.30 4.03
CA ILE A 267 1.04 22.26 3.50
C ILE A 267 0.81 22.40 1.97
N LYS A 268 0.64 23.64 1.47
CA LYS A 268 0.53 23.89 0.03
C LYS A 268 1.76 23.40 -0.74
N SER A 269 2.95 23.63 -0.18
CA SER A 269 4.21 23.16 -0.78
C SER A 269 4.36 21.65 -0.76
N ARG A 270 3.81 20.94 0.23
CA ARG A 270 3.77 19.46 0.25
C ARG A 270 2.95 18.90 -0.92
N THR A 271 1.88 19.60 -1.28
CA THR A 271 0.93 19.13 -2.31
C THR A 271 1.41 19.41 -3.73
N VAL A 272 2.17 20.48 -3.94
CA VAL A 272 2.55 20.96 -5.30
C VAL A 272 3.89 20.43 -5.78
N LYS A 273 4.79 20.03 -4.86
CA LYS A 273 6.14 19.55 -5.22
C LYS A 273 6.09 18.11 -5.77
N THR A 274 7.02 17.81 -6.68
CA THR A 274 7.16 16.49 -7.32
C THR A 274 7.36 15.36 -6.30
N PRO A 275 6.49 14.34 -6.29
CA PRO A 275 6.64 13.17 -5.40
C PRO A 275 7.67 12.18 -5.93
N LYS A 276 8.14 11.27 -5.07
CA LYS A 276 8.81 10.02 -5.47
C LYS A 276 7.77 8.93 -5.76
N LEU A 277 8.04 8.10 -6.77
CA LEU A 277 7.16 7.01 -7.19
C LEU A 277 7.67 5.68 -6.61
N TYR A 278 6.77 4.91 -5.98
CA TYR A 278 7.06 3.56 -5.48
C TYR A 278 6.00 2.56 -5.93
N PHE A 279 6.41 1.42 -6.48
CA PHE A 279 5.52 0.29 -6.67
C PHE A 279 5.25 -0.39 -5.32
N LEU A 280 3.97 -0.58 -4.96
CA LEU A 280 3.60 -1.19 -3.67
C LEU A 280 3.91 -2.68 -3.60
N ASP A 281 4.02 -3.34 -4.75
CA ASP A 281 4.47 -4.73 -4.85
C ASP A 281 5.76 -4.81 -5.67
N THR A 282 6.85 -5.17 -4.99
CA THR A 282 8.18 -5.26 -5.60
C THR A 282 8.29 -6.42 -6.59
N GLY A 283 7.51 -7.49 -6.43
CA GLY A 283 7.46 -8.61 -7.36
C GLY A 283 6.83 -8.22 -8.70
N LEU A 284 5.74 -7.43 -8.66
CA LEU A 284 5.17 -6.85 -9.87
C LEU A 284 6.16 -5.93 -10.58
N ALA A 285 6.87 -5.06 -9.82
CA ALA A 285 7.89 -4.20 -10.39
C ALA A 285 9.03 -5.02 -11.03
N ALA A 286 9.50 -6.09 -10.38
CA ALA A 286 10.53 -6.98 -10.90
C ALA A 286 10.09 -7.68 -12.19
N TYR A 287 8.84 -8.16 -12.24
CA TYR A 287 8.25 -8.75 -13.43
C TYR A 287 8.21 -7.76 -14.60
N LEU A 288 7.68 -6.56 -14.38
CA LEU A 288 7.55 -5.52 -15.41
C LEU A 288 8.90 -5.04 -15.95
N THR A 289 9.94 -5.02 -15.11
CA THR A 289 11.31 -4.61 -15.47
C THR A 289 12.22 -5.79 -15.84
N ARG A 290 11.67 -7.02 -15.89
CA ARG A 290 12.35 -8.24 -16.33
C ARG A 290 13.57 -8.65 -15.48
N TRP A 291 13.51 -8.40 -14.18
CA TRP A 291 14.45 -8.97 -13.22
C TRP A 291 13.99 -10.38 -12.84
N ASN A 292 14.39 -11.37 -13.64
CA ASN A 292 13.79 -12.71 -13.63
C ASN A 292 14.20 -13.59 -12.44
N THR A 293 15.26 -13.25 -11.72
CA THR A 293 15.69 -13.98 -10.52
C THR A 293 16.14 -13.02 -9.42
N PRO A 294 16.07 -13.44 -8.14
CA PRO A 294 16.59 -12.64 -7.02
C PRO A 294 18.06 -12.28 -7.19
N ASP A 295 18.88 -13.19 -7.71
CA ASP A 295 20.32 -12.98 -7.91
C ASP A 295 20.61 -11.91 -8.96
N VAL A 296 19.88 -11.91 -10.05
CA VAL A 296 20.00 -10.87 -11.10
C VAL A 296 19.55 -9.52 -10.56
N LEU A 297 18.47 -9.48 -9.78
CA LEU A 297 17.95 -8.25 -9.17
C LEU A 297 18.95 -7.66 -8.15
N LYS A 298 19.44 -8.45 -7.20
CA LYS A 298 20.34 -7.96 -6.12
C LYS A 298 21.67 -7.39 -6.64
N ASN A 299 22.13 -7.89 -7.78
CA ASN A 299 23.36 -7.44 -8.43
C ASN A 299 23.12 -6.41 -9.55
N GLY A 300 21.86 -6.14 -9.88
CA GLY A 300 21.46 -5.25 -10.97
C GLY A 300 21.55 -3.76 -10.61
N ALA A 301 21.49 -2.92 -11.63
CA ALA A 301 21.54 -1.45 -11.47
C ALA A 301 20.41 -0.89 -10.63
N MET A 302 19.25 -1.56 -10.58
CA MET A 302 18.08 -1.13 -9.81
C MET A 302 18.01 -1.68 -8.37
N ALA A 303 19.02 -2.46 -7.95
CA ALA A 303 18.98 -3.10 -6.63
C ALA A 303 18.77 -2.12 -5.46
N GLY A 304 19.38 -0.93 -5.50
CA GLY A 304 19.17 0.12 -4.49
C GLY A 304 17.73 0.60 -4.47
N ALA A 305 17.16 0.92 -5.63
CA ALA A 305 15.77 1.38 -5.77
C ALA A 305 14.75 0.31 -5.34
N PHE A 306 15.00 -0.97 -5.62
CA PHE A 306 14.15 -2.07 -5.17
C PHE A 306 14.23 -2.28 -3.65
N PHE A 307 15.41 -2.16 -3.05
CA PHE A 307 15.56 -2.24 -1.61
C PHE A 307 14.81 -1.09 -0.91
N GLU A 308 15.00 0.15 -1.39
CA GLU A 308 14.26 1.33 -0.90
C GLU A 308 12.75 1.15 -1.06
N THR A 309 12.28 0.72 -2.23
CA THR A 309 10.86 0.44 -2.51
C THR A 309 10.29 -0.60 -1.55
N PHE A 310 11.04 -1.67 -1.28
CA PHE A 310 10.65 -2.70 -0.34
C PHE A 310 10.50 -2.14 1.09
N VAL A 311 11.48 -1.39 1.58
CA VAL A 311 11.45 -0.77 2.93
C VAL A 311 10.26 0.18 3.06
N ILE A 312 10.04 1.07 2.08
CA ILE A 312 8.88 2.00 2.05
C ILE A 312 7.58 1.20 2.07
N SER A 313 7.46 0.15 1.26
CA SER A 313 6.26 -0.69 1.22
C SER A 313 5.98 -1.39 2.55
N GLU A 314 7.01 -1.94 3.22
CA GLU A 314 6.85 -2.59 4.52
C GLU A 314 6.45 -1.59 5.62
N ILE A 315 7.05 -0.40 5.65
CA ILE A 315 6.66 0.65 6.57
C ILE A 315 5.21 1.08 6.31
N LEU A 316 4.81 1.34 5.07
CA LEU A 316 3.42 1.66 4.70
C LEU A 316 2.44 0.60 5.18
N LYS A 317 2.73 -0.69 4.94
CA LYS A 317 1.89 -1.81 5.39
C LYS A 317 1.69 -1.79 6.91
N SER A 318 2.72 -1.42 7.68
CA SER A 318 2.60 -1.34 9.14
C SER A 318 1.57 -0.28 9.59
N TYR A 319 1.48 0.85 8.89
CA TYR A 319 0.48 1.89 9.15
C TYR A 319 -0.91 1.50 8.68
N TYR A 320 -1.05 1.03 7.43
CA TYR A 320 -2.35 0.67 6.87
C TYR A 320 -2.99 -0.52 7.59
N ASN A 321 -2.21 -1.51 8.02
CA ASN A 321 -2.70 -2.62 8.83
C ASN A 321 -3.23 -2.18 10.21
N ARG A 322 -2.84 -1.00 10.69
CA ARG A 322 -3.40 -0.38 11.92
C ARG A 322 -4.65 0.47 11.65
N GLY A 323 -5.05 0.60 10.39
CA GLY A 323 -6.23 1.35 9.97
C GLY A 323 -5.98 2.83 9.68
N PHE A 324 -4.71 3.24 9.50
CA PHE A 324 -4.42 4.57 8.98
C PHE A 324 -4.92 4.68 7.54
N LEU A 325 -5.61 5.74 7.20
CA LEU A 325 -6.03 6.03 5.83
C LEU A 325 -4.90 6.68 5.01
N GLU A 326 -4.03 7.41 5.69
CA GLU A 326 -2.85 8.03 5.13
C GLU A 326 -1.71 7.85 6.14
N ALA A 327 -0.58 7.32 5.68
CA ALA A 327 0.59 7.16 6.52
C ALA A 327 1.37 8.49 6.58
N PRO A 328 1.88 8.90 7.76
CA PRO A 328 2.57 10.17 7.93
C PRO A 328 4.02 10.10 7.41
N LEU A 329 4.17 9.72 6.16
CA LEU A 329 5.44 9.45 5.49
C LEU A 329 5.75 10.51 4.44
N TYR A 330 6.98 11.00 4.43
CA TYR A 330 7.48 12.01 3.51
C TYR A 330 8.93 11.70 3.16
N PHE A 331 9.45 12.29 2.07
CA PHE A 331 10.90 12.43 1.89
C PHE A 331 11.30 13.90 2.06
N TYR A 332 12.59 14.17 2.25
CA TYR A 332 13.09 15.53 2.29
C TYR A 332 14.10 15.76 1.18
N ARG A 333 14.03 16.92 0.54
CA ARG A 333 15.03 17.35 -0.43
C ARG A 333 15.11 18.87 -0.41
N ASP A 334 16.32 19.39 -0.25
CA ASP A 334 16.60 20.82 -0.26
C ASP A 334 17.00 21.33 -1.65
N LYS A 335 17.26 22.64 -1.75
CA LYS A 335 17.70 23.29 -2.99
C LYS A 335 19.11 22.86 -3.43
N ASN A 336 19.93 22.39 -2.51
CA ASN A 336 21.29 21.93 -2.72
C ASN A 336 21.35 20.44 -3.06
N MET A 337 20.19 19.81 -3.31
CA MET A 337 20.05 18.41 -3.64
C MET A 337 20.39 17.45 -2.49
N ASN A 338 20.53 17.95 -1.25
CA ASN A 338 20.61 17.08 -0.09
C ASN A 338 19.26 16.40 0.13
N GLU A 339 19.28 15.09 0.33
CA GLU A 339 18.09 14.28 0.42
C GLU A 339 18.09 13.42 1.69
N ILE A 340 16.90 13.18 2.25
CA ILE A 340 16.63 12.16 3.26
C ILE A 340 15.56 11.27 2.65
N ASP A 341 15.84 9.98 2.54
CA ASP A 341 15.00 9.02 1.82
C ASP A 341 13.58 8.94 2.39
N LEU A 342 13.45 8.93 3.73
CA LEU A 342 12.17 8.88 4.42
C LEU A 342 12.17 9.73 5.70
N LEU A 343 11.08 10.46 5.91
CA LEU A 343 10.71 11.08 7.17
C LEU A 343 9.39 10.49 7.65
N ILE A 344 9.34 10.08 8.90
CA ILE A 344 8.09 9.73 9.58
C ILE A 344 7.73 10.91 10.49
N GLU A 345 6.52 11.45 10.37
CA GLU A 345 6.01 12.52 11.23
C GLU A 345 5.11 11.91 12.31
N ASP A 346 5.49 12.05 13.57
CA ASP A 346 4.64 11.64 14.69
C ASP A 346 4.64 12.71 15.79
N ASN A 347 3.46 13.23 16.11
CA ASN A 347 3.25 14.24 17.17
C ASN A 347 4.19 15.46 17.08
N GLY A 348 4.48 15.95 15.86
CA GLY A 348 5.34 17.10 15.62
C GLY A 348 6.85 16.79 15.71
N ILE A 349 7.20 15.52 15.78
CA ILE A 349 8.57 15.02 15.73
C ILE A 349 8.80 14.37 14.36
N LEU A 350 9.95 14.67 13.73
CA LEU A 350 10.39 14.05 12.49
C LEU A 350 11.47 13.00 12.76
N TYR A 351 11.25 11.81 12.29
CA TYR A 351 12.13 10.67 12.41
C TYR A 351 12.79 10.39 11.03
N PRO A 352 14.06 10.77 10.84
CA PRO A 352 14.74 10.61 9.56
C PRO A 352 15.29 9.19 9.37
N LEU A 353 15.18 8.67 8.14
CA LEU A 353 15.64 7.35 7.77
C LEU A 353 16.32 7.39 6.40
N GLU A 354 17.42 6.67 6.29
CA GLU A 354 18.11 6.32 5.05
C GLU A 354 18.01 4.83 4.77
N MET A 355 18.08 4.44 3.52
CA MET A 355 17.98 3.04 3.10
C MET A 355 19.19 2.63 2.27
N LYS A 356 19.94 1.64 2.74
CA LYS A 356 21.14 1.17 2.06
C LYS A 356 21.10 -0.35 1.86
N LYS A 357 21.24 -0.82 0.61
CA LYS A 357 21.20 -2.24 0.24
C LYS A 357 22.40 -3.06 0.69
N HIS A 358 23.33 -2.48 1.41
CA HIS A 358 24.55 -3.13 1.91
C HIS A 358 24.56 -3.23 3.44
N ALA A 359 25.51 -3.99 3.97
CA ALA A 359 25.66 -4.23 5.41
C ALA A 359 26.80 -3.40 6.06
N ASP A 360 27.22 -2.31 5.41
CA ASP A 360 28.31 -1.44 5.89
C ASP A 360 27.88 0.04 5.84
N PRO A 361 26.89 0.45 6.68
CA PRO A 361 26.47 1.84 6.76
C PRO A 361 27.54 2.72 7.42
N GLN A 362 27.68 3.94 6.91
CA GLN A 362 28.71 4.90 7.34
C GLN A 362 28.08 6.12 8.00
N LYS A 363 28.80 6.79 8.91
CA LYS A 363 28.33 8.05 9.56
C LYS A 363 27.93 9.14 8.57
N LYS A 364 28.51 9.13 7.36
CA LYS A 364 28.13 10.06 6.28
C LYS A 364 26.72 9.85 5.75
N ASP A 365 26.18 8.63 5.87
CA ASP A 365 24.84 8.29 5.37
C ASP A 365 23.73 9.02 6.17
N VAL A 366 23.99 9.42 7.41
CA VAL A 366 23.07 10.19 8.25
C VAL A 366 23.41 11.69 8.30
N ALA A 367 24.38 12.16 7.49
CA ALA A 367 24.82 13.56 7.54
C ALA A 367 23.71 14.57 7.21
N ALA A 368 22.81 14.21 6.28
CA ALA A 368 21.69 15.05 5.88
C ALA A 368 20.64 15.25 6.99
N PHE A 369 20.62 14.41 8.04
CA PHE A 369 19.63 14.53 9.12
C PHE A 369 19.75 15.84 9.90
N SER A 370 20.96 16.41 10.00
CA SER A 370 21.19 17.72 10.64
C SER A 370 20.48 18.88 9.93
N LEU A 371 20.02 18.71 8.69
CA LEU A 371 19.23 19.73 7.99
C LEU A 371 17.89 19.96 8.67
N LEU A 372 17.35 18.96 9.35
CA LEU A 372 16.08 19.05 10.09
C LEU A 372 16.19 19.94 11.33
N ASP A 373 17.39 20.05 11.93
CA ASP A 373 17.64 20.86 13.11
C ASP A 373 17.46 22.37 12.83
N ASN A 374 17.52 22.76 11.55
CA ASN A 374 17.35 24.13 11.08
C ASN A 374 15.89 24.47 10.69
N ILE A 375 14.94 23.53 10.83
CA ILE A 375 13.54 23.76 10.48
C ILE A 375 12.80 24.31 11.71
N PRO A 376 12.31 25.57 11.68
CA PRO A 376 11.61 26.16 12.83
C PRO A 376 10.38 25.33 13.23
N SER A 377 10.14 25.22 14.53
CA SER A 377 8.97 24.56 15.13
C SER A 377 8.92 23.03 14.94
N ILE A 378 10.02 22.39 14.51
CA ILE A 378 10.11 20.95 14.37
C ILE A 378 11.18 20.41 15.29
N LYS A 379 10.88 19.28 15.91
CA LYS A 379 11.84 18.51 16.70
C LYS A 379 12.30 17.31 15.87
N ARG A 380 13.60 17.13 15.72
CA ARG A 380 14.17 15.89 15.19
C ARG A 380 14.15 14.80 16.25
N GLY A 381 13.54 13.67 15.93
CA GLY A 381 13.62 12.44 16.71
C GLY A 381 14.85 11.61 16.37
N PRO A 382 15.03 10.44 17.02
CA PRO A 382 16.01 9.46 16.60
C PRO A 382 15.75 9.01 15.17
N GLY A 383 16.82 8.67 14.46
CA GLY A 383 16.76 8.18 13.09
C GLY A 383 17.68 7.00 12.85
N GLY A 384 17.97 6.72 11.60
CA GLY A 384 18.95 5.70 11.29
C GLY A 384 19.00 5.25 9.84
N VAL A 385 19.90 4.31 9.60
CA VAL A 385 20.08 3.66 8.30
C VAL A 385 19.45 2.27 8.36
N ILE A 386 18.39 2.04 7.60
CA ILE A 386 17.82 0.70 7.41
C ILE A 386 18.67 -0.02 6.36
N CYS A 387 19.25 -1.15 6.75
CA CYS A 387 20.20 -1.86 5.91
C CYS A 387 20.22 -3.37 6.18
N LEU A 388 21.13 -4.07 5.52
CA LEU A 388 21.31 -5.51 5.61
C LEU A 388 22.38 -5.94 6.65
N TYR A 389 22.75 -5.03 7.55
CA TYR A 389 23.55 -5.38 8.72
C TYR A 389 22.67 -6.05 9.78
N ASP A 390 23.20 -7.05 10.49
CA ASP A 390 22.36 -7.90 11.34
C ASP A 390 22.08 -7.34 12.74
N ASN A 391 22.88 -6.37 13.22
CA ASN A 391 22.76 -5.88 14.59
C ASN A 391 22.23 -4.46 14.67
N LEU A 392 21.31 -4.21 15.60
CA LEU A 392 20.87 -2.88 15.98
C LEU A 392 21.95 -2.22 16.83
N ILE A 393 22.65 -1.25 16.27
CA ILE A 393 23.74 -0.54 16.97
C ILE A 393 23.61 0.98 16.79
N THR A 394 24.22 1.75 17.66
CA THR A 394 24.34 3.21 17.50
C THR A 394 25.38 3.52 16.40
N LEU A 395 25.00 4.34 15.42
CA LEU A 395 25.85 4.80 14.35
C LEU A 395 26.48 6.16 14.68
N LYS A 396 25.64 7.11 15.09
CA LYS A 396 26.04 8.47 15.45
C LYS A 396 24.95 9.12 16.32
N ASP A 397 25.31 9.68 17.48
CA ASP A 397 24.41 10.34 18.41
C ASP A 397 23.17 9.47 18.70
N ASN A 398 21.98 9.94 18.27
CA ASN A 398 20.70 9.19 18.40
C ASN A 398 20.35 8.41 17.16
N ASP A 399 21.22 8.38 16.13
CA ASP A 399 20.96 7.67 14.88
C ASP A 399 21.54 6.24 14.93
N ARG A 400 20.77 5.27 14.43
CA ARG A 400 21.08 3.84 14.55
C ARG A 400 21.33 3.18 13.21
N VAL A 401 22.07 2.10 13.22
CA VAL A 401 21.99 1.04 12.19
C VAL A 401 20.80 0.19 12.52
N ILE A 402 19.84 0.11 11.60
CA ILE A 402 18.57 -0.59 11.80
C ILE A 402 18.51 -1.79 10.85
N PRO A 403 18.64 -3.03 11.37
CA PRO A 403 18.44 -4.22 10.56
C PRO A 403 17.04 -4.26 9.94
N VAL A 404 16.96 -4.67 8.68
CA VAL A 404 15.68 -4.77 7.94
C VAL A 404 14.65 -5.68 8.63
N ARG A 405 15.08 -6.64 9.46
CA ARG A 405 14.19 -7.53 10.22
C ARG A 405 13.30 -6.83 11.24
N TYR A 406 13.61 -5.59 11.62
CA TYR A 406 12.77 -4.79 12.52
C TYR A 406 11.54 -4.17 11.84
N LEU A 407 11.46 -4.18 10.52
CA LEU A 407 10.31 -3.67 9.77
C LEU A 407 9.02 -4.43 10.06
#